data_f616e8250fb3b2c4ae6245d7b3f55d20
#
_entry.id   f616e8250fb3b2c4ae6245d7b3f55d20
#
_cell.length_a   1.000
_cell.length_b   1.000
_cell.length_c   1.000
_cell.angle_alpha   90.00
_cell.angle_beta   90.00
_cell.angle_gamma   90.00
#
_symmetry.space_group_name_H-M   'P 1'
#
loop_
_entity.id
_entity.type
_entity.pdbx_description
1 polymer ?
#
loop_
_entity_poly.entity_id
_entity_poly.type
_entity_poly.pdbx_seq_one_letter_code
_entity_poly.pdbx_strand_id
1 'polypeptide(L)'
;KLESFIQEHGVESVAWVQMIITCNTNGGQPVSMANIRAVAEICKKYGITYVADCARCFENAYFIKEREEGYQDKDIREIAKEMFSYFDIAFMSIKKDGLVNVGGMFACRDKDLYDRAWPDNMNYEGHVTYGGLAGRDLEAIAVGLYEGSEYRYLKGRIGQVQYLGERLDEFGVPYVRPVGGNGVYIDARKFYPDIEPGHFPGLCLAADLYMKAGIRVSELGASAFSYKDEQGVIHYPEIDLVRIAISRRVYTNSHMDVIAEALGELYQSGSPNFKGMDKSDWYGATTHFTSNYTPMWK
;
A
#
# COMPACT_ATOMS: atom_id res chain seq x y z
N LYS A 1 -6.38 7.59 20.06
CA LYS A 1 -5.96 6.16 20.00
C LYS A 1 -4.47 5.99 20.33
N LEU A 2 -3.52 6.62 19.55
CA LEU A 2 -2.08 6.48 19.83
C LEU A 2 -1.73 6.90 21.27
N GLU A 3 -2.15 8.08 21.68
CA GLU A 3 -1.88 8.59 23.02
C GLU A 3 -2.52 7.73 24.11
N SER A 4 -3.73 7.24 23.91
CA SER A 4 -4.37 6.31 24.84
C SER A 4 -3.60 5.00 24.97
N PHE A 5 -3.08 4.46 23.86
CA PHE A 5 -2.24 3.26 23.88
C PHE A 5 -0.94 3.48 24.68
N ILE A 6 -0.27 4.63 24.47
CA ILE A 6 0.95 4.96 25.22
C ILE A 6 0.67 5.10 26.73
N GLN A 7 -0.46 5.71 27.09
CA GLN A 7 -0.87 5.87 28.49
C GLN A 7 -1.23 4.55 29.17
N GLU A 8 -1.81 3.63 28.42
CA GLU A 8 -2.24 2.31 28.93
C GLU A 8 -1.07 1.34 29.08
N HIS A 9 -0.12 1.33 28.13
CA HIS A 9 0.93 0.32 28.05
C HIS A 9 2.34 0.84 28.42
N GLY A 10 2.49 2.13 28.67
CA GLY A 10 3.79 2.77 28.93
C GLY A 10 4.56 3.12 27.67
N VAL A 11 5.35 4.20 27.71
CA VAL A 11 6.17 4.66 26.58
C VAL A 11 7.25 3.66 26.19
N GLU A 12 7.76 2.92 27.15
CA GLU A 12 8.80 1.89 26.98
C GLU A 12 8.34 0.68 26.16
N SER A 13 7.03 0.51 25.99
CA SER A 13 6.45 -0.53 25.12
C SER A 13 6.46 -0.13 23.64
N VAL A 14 6.75 1.14 23.32
CA VAL A 14 6.70 1.69 21.97
C VAL A 14 8.10 1.98 21.45
N ALA A 15 8.62 1.12 20.59
CA ALA A 15 9.94 1.30 19.99
C ALA A 15 10.00 2.50 19.03
N TRP A 16 8.99 2.68 18.20
CA TRP A 16 8.77 3.82 17.30
C TRP A 16 7.32 3.88 16.84
N VAL A 17 6.91 5.00 16.28
CA VAL A 17 5.63 5.16 15.58
C VAL A 17 5.91 5.28 14.09
N GLN A 18 5.29 4.43 13.27
CA GLN A 18 5.45 4.44 11.81
C GLN A 18 4.19 4.93 11.12
N MET A 19 4.36 5.87 10.20
CA MET A 19 3.31 6.34 9.29
C MET A 19 3.59 5.84 7.87
N ILE A 20 2.62 5.17 7.26
CA ILE A 20 2.73 4.67 5.88
C ILE A 20 2.03 5.64 4.94
N ILE A 21 2.78 6.25 4.04
CA ILE A 21 2.35 7.33 3.14
C ILE A 21 2.47 6.87 1.67
N THR A 22 1.43 6.54 0.93
CA THR A 22 0.05 6.21 1.28
C THR A 22 -0.04 4.77 1.79
N CYS A 23 -1.07 4.44 2.59
CA CYS A 23 -1.21 3.12 3.18
C CYS A 23 -1.73 2.09 2.17
N ASN A 24 -0.84 1.22 1.69
CA ASN A 24 -1.16 0.19 0.69
C ASN A 24 -2.17 -0.85 1.21
N THR A 25 -2.07 -1.25 2.46
CA THR A 25 -2.93 -2.29 3.06
C THR A 25 -4.30 -1.78 3.48
N ASN A 26 -4.49 -0.47 3.46
CA ASN A 26 -5.76 0.19 3.76
C ASN A 26 -6.36 0.88 2.51
N GLY A 27 -6.41 0.16 1.39
CA GLY A 27 -7.02 0.67 0.16
C GLY A 27 -6.22 1.76 -0.57
N GLY A 28 -4.91 1.89 -0.30
CA GLY A 28 -4.08 2.93 -0.90
C GLY A 28 -4.42 4.35 -0.44
N GLN A 29 -5.05 4.49 0.74
CA GLN A 29 -5.55 5.76 1.23
C GLN A 29 -4.42 6.71 1.64
N PRO A 30 -4.55 8.01 1.33
CA PRO A 30 -3.60 9.02 1.77
C PRO A 30 -3.77 9.35 3.25
N VAL A 31 -2.73 9.96 3.80
CA VAL A 31 -2.70 10.52 5.15
C VAL A 31 -2.72 12.05 5.04
N SER A 32 -3.60 12.71 5.79
CA SER A 32 -3.67 14.17 5.81
C SER A 32 -2.47 14.80 6.51
N MET A 33 -2.10 16.00 6.11
CA MET A 33 -1.07 16.79 6.80
C MET A 33 -1.44 17.05 8.26
N ALA A 34 -2.72 17.29 8.51
CA ALA A 34 -3.23 17.48 9.87
C ALA A 34 -2.97 16.25 10.76
N ASN A 35 -3.17 15.03 10.23
CA ASN A 35 -2.86 13.81 10.97
C ASN A 35 -1.36 13.61 11.17
N ILE A 36 -0.55 13.90 10.16
CA ILE A 36 0.93 13.83 10.27
C ILE A 36 1.42 14.74 11.42
N ARG A 37 0.94 15.98 11.46
CA ARG A 37 1.28 16.95 12.52
C ARG A 37 0.84 16.46 13.90
N ALA A 38 -0.41 16.02 14.04
CA ALA A 38 -0.94 15.58 15.33
C ALA A 38 -0.17 14.38 15.89
N VAL A 39 0.23 13.43 15.04
CA VAL A 39 1.04 12.28 15.46
C VAL A 39 2.47 12.74 15.82
N ALA A 40 3.05 13.67 15.06
CA ALA A 40 4.37 14.23 15.38
C ALA A 40 4.41 14.92 16.75
N GLU A 41 3.36 15.66 17.11
CA GLU A 41 3.23 16.30 18.43
C GLU A 41 3.20 15.26 19.56
N ILE A 42 2.45 14.15 19.36
CA ILE A 42 2.41 13.05 20.33
C ILE A 42 3.79 12.41 20.45
N CYS A 43 4.44 12.07 19.34
CA CYS A 43 5.76 11.47 19.33
C CYS A 43 6.78 12.37 20.05
N LYS A 44 6.77 13.66 19.75
CA LYS A 44 7.63 14.65 20.41
C LYS A 44 7.36 14.75 21.92
N LYS A 45 6.08 14.73 22.33
CA LYS A 45 5.70 14.80 23.74
C LYS A 45 6.25 13.63 24.56
N TYR A 46 6.28 12.45 23.98
CA TYR A 46 6.70 11.22 24.66
C TYR A 46 8.14 10.79 24.32
N GLY A 47 8.86 11.53 23.48
CA GLY A 47 10.23 11.19 23.06
C GLY A 47 10.31 9.93 22.19
N ILE A 48 9.26 9.64 21.43
CA ILE A 48 9.16 8.46 20.54
C ILE A 48 9.62 8.84 19.15
N THR A 49 10.48 8.03 18.54
CA THR A 49 10.92 8.21 17.15
C THR A 49 9.75 8.09 16.17
N TYR A 50 9.59 9.09 15.29
CA TYR A 50 8.55 9.12 14.26
C TYR A 50 9.11 8.76 12.89
N VAL A 51 8.62 7.70 12.29
CA VAL A 51 9.17 7.07 11.09
C VAL A 51 8.17 7.16 9.92
N ALA A 52 8.63 7.54 8.73
CA ALA A 52 7.85 7.52 7.51
C ALA A 52 8.23 6.33 6.60
N ASP A 53 7.26 5.48 6.25
CA ASP A 53 7.31 4.72 4.99
C ASP A 53 6.77 5.63 3.89
N CYS A 54 7.66 6.19 3.10
CA CYS A 54 7.33 7.22 2.11
C CYS A 54 7.37 6.72 0.67
N ALA A 55 7.16 5.42 0.45
CA ALA A 55 7.19 4.80 -0.88
C ALA A 55 6.25 5.47 -1.90
N ARG A 56 5.18 6.15 -1.43
CA ARG A 56 4.19 6.86 -2.26
C ARG A 56 3.93 8.28 -1.75
N CYS A 57 4.98 8.96 -1.32
CA CYS A 57 4.87 10.30 -0.73
C CYS A 57 4.37 11.36 -1.72
N PHE A 58 4.68 11.25 -3.01
CA PHE A 58 4.21 12.20 -4.01
C PHE A 58 2.73 11.98 -4.34
N GLU A 59 2.27 10.74 -4.41
CA GLU A 59 0.83 10.44 -4.49
C GLU A 59 0.10 11.05 -3.27
N ASN A 60 0.67 10.91 -2.07
CA ASN A 60 0.10 11.50 -0.85
C ASN A 60 0.08 13.04 -0.89
N ALA A 61 1.17 13.66 -1.33
CA ALA A 61 1.26 15.11 -1.47
C ALA A 61 0.24 15.65 -2.49
N TYR A 62 -0.01 14.90 -3.57
CA TYR A 62 -1.07 15.22 -4.52
C TYR A 62 -2.45 15.25 -3.83
N PHE A 63 -2.79 14.25 -3.03
CA PHE A 63 -4.07 14.25 -2.31
C PHE A 63 -4.18 15.38 -1.29
N ILE A 64 -3.09 15.73 -0.59
CA ILE A 64 -3.08 16.88 0.31
C ILE A 64 -3.36 18.16 -0.49
N LYS A 65 -2.68 18.35 -1.64
CA LYS A 65 -2.92 19.50 -2.52
C LYS A 65 -4.37 19.61 -2.96
N GLU A 66 -4.99 18.51 -3.35
CA GLU A 66 -6.35 18.49 -3.88
C GLU A 66 -7.44 18.63 -2.81
N ARG A 67 -7.17 18.21 -1.56
CA ARG A 67 -8.21 18.00 -0.55
C ARG A 67 -8.08 18.88 0.69
N GLU A 68 -6.89 19.39 1.00
CA GLU A 68 -6.66 20.13 2.24
C GLU A 68 -6.58 21.65 1.99
N GLU A 69 -7.29 22.42 2.81
CA GLU A 69 -7.30 23.87 2.72
C GLU A 69 -5.88 24.45 2.94
N GLY A 70 -5.51 25.42 2.12
CA GLY A 70 -4.21 26.09 2.18
C GLY A 70 -3.08 25.38 1.43
N TYR A 71 -3.36 24.27 0.73
CA TYR A 71 -2.37 23.55 -0.06
C TYR A 71 -2.55 23.65 -1.57
N GLN A 72 -3.65 24.21 -2.06
CA GLN A 72 -4.01 24.24 -3.48
C GLN A 72 -2.97 24.95 -4.36
N ASP A 73 -2.33 25.99 -3.82
CA ASP A 73 -1.33 26.78 -4.54
C ASP A 73 0.11 26.30 -4.33
N LYS A 74 0.35 25.35 -3.41
CA LYS A 74 1.70 24.81 -3.15
C LYS A 74 2.12 23.83 -4.22
N ASP A 75 3.43 23.78 -4.52
CA ASP A 75 4.04 22.72 -5.32
C ASP A 75 4.02 21.37 -4.58
N ILE A 76 3.99 20.28 -5.32
CA ILE A 76 4.06 18.90 -4.76
C ILE A 76 5.32 18.70 -3.91
N ARG A 77 6.45 19.26 -4.36
CA ARG A 77 7.74 19.17 -3.64
C ARG A 77 7.74 19.99 -2.35
N GLU A 78 7.08 21.15 -2.35
CA GLU A 78 6.88 21.94 -1.14
C GLU A 78 6.05 21.18 -0.10
N ILE A 79 4.96 20.54 -0.52
CA ILE A 79 4.12 19.72 0.33
C ILE A 79 4.90 18.51 0.85
N ALA A 80 5.63 17.81 -0.01
CA ALA A 80 6.48 16.68 0.39
C ALA A 80 7.57 17.12 1.39
N LYS A 81 8.22 18.27 1.15
CA LYS A 81 9.21 18.83 2.09
C LYS A 81 8.58 19.14 3.45
N GLU A 82 7.37 19.68 3.47
CA GLU A 82 6.64 19.92 4.73
C GLU A 82 6.30 18.58 5.42
N MET A 83 5.80 17.58 4.70
CA MET A 83 5.57 16.24 5.28
C MET A 83 6.83 15.68 5.95
N PHE A 84 7.96 15.69 5.21
CA PHE A 84 9.22 15.16 5.73
C PHE A 84 9.76 15.94 6.92
N SER A 85 9.35 17.21 7.14
CA SER A 85 9.80 17.98 8.27
C SER A 85 9.35 17.45 9.63
N TYR A 86 8.31 16.64 9.66
CA TYR A 86 7.73 16.07 10.87
C TYR A 86 8.32 14.71 11.28
N PHE A 87 9.07 14.04 10.40
CA PHE A 87 9.63 12.72 10.67
C PHE A 87 11.11 12.78 11.08
N ASP A 88 11.50 11.88 11.97
CA ASP A 88 12.91 11.68 12.36
C ASP A 88 13.62 10.78 11.36
N ILE A 89 12.92 9.76 10.85
CA ILE A 89 13.40 8.78 9.90
C ILE A 89 12.44 8.70 8.73
N ALA A 90 12.97 8.54 7.53
CA ALA A 90 12.22 8.20 6.34
C ALA A 90 12.91 7.08 5.56
N PHE A 91 12.13 6.09 5.11
CA PHE A 91 12.58 5.10 4.16
C PHE A 91 11.62 5.01 2.98
N MET A 92 12.18 4.75 1.80
CA MET A 92 11.43 4.77 0.56
C MET A 92 11.82 3.59 -0.33
N SER A 93 10.84 2.81 -0.76
CA SER A 93 11.02 2.00 -1.95
C SER A 93 10.91 2.90 -3.18
N ILE A 94 12.04 3.31 -3.74
CA ILE A 94 12.10 4.25 -4.88
C ILE A 94 11.44 3.65 -6.14
N LYS A 95 11.27 2.33 -6.20
CA LYS A 95 10.56 1.60 -7.27
C LYS A 95 9.09 1.98 -7.47
N LYS A 96 8.58 2.93 -6.70
CA LYS A 96 7.20 3.43 -6.77
C LYS A 96 7.18 4.87 -7.28
N ASP A 97 7.14 5.86 -6.40
CA ASP A 97 7.09 7.27 -6.81
C ASP A 97 8.39 7.78 -7.48
N GLY A 98 9.50 7.10 -7.27
CA GLY A 98 10.74 7.38 -8.00
C GLY A 98 10.79 6.85 -9.42
N LEU A 99 9.76 6.16 -9.93
CA LEU A 99 9.57 5.73 -11.33
C LEU A 99 10.70 4.86 -11.90
N VAL A 100 11.36 4.07 -11.06
CA VAL A 100 12.48 3.18 -11.44
C VAL A 100 12.21 1.71 -11.08
N ASN A 101 13.05 0.81 -11.57
CA ASN A 101 12.91 -0.63 -11.37
C ASN A 101 13.61 -1.14 -10.10
N VAL A 102 14.58 -0.39 -9.57
CA VAL A 102 15.46 -0.80 -8.49
C VAL A 102 15.74 0.36 -7.55
N GLY A 103 16.12 0.03 -6.32
CA GLY A 103 16.60 1.00 -5.34
C GLY A 103 15.64 1.29 -4.21
N GLY A 104 16.24 1.79 -3.15
CA GLY A 104 15.61 2.26 -1.93
C GLY A 104 16.38 3.44 -1.37
N MET A 105 15.78 4.12 -0.40
CA MET A 105 16.39 5.21 0.32
C MET A 105 16.11 5.05 1.82
N PHE A 106 17.12 5.29 2.61
CA PHE A 106 17.00 5.51 4.04
C PHE A 106 17.56 6.90 4.36
N ALA A 107 16.85 7.67 5.16
CA ALA A 107 17.28 8.98 5.63
C ALA A 107 16.87 9.15 7.09
N CYS A 108 17.75 9.75 7.90
CA CYS A 108 17.44 10.12 9.28
C CYS A 108 18.07 11.46 9.64
N ARG A 109 17.51 12.12 10.66
CA ARG A 109 18.02 13.42 11.15
C ARG A 109 19.12 13.25 12.18
N ASP A 110 19.07 12.16 12.94
CA ASP A 110 20.01 11.85 14.00
C ASP A 110 21.28 11.23 13.41
N LYS A 111 22.41 11.91 13.62
CA LYS A 111 23.72 11.45 13.14
C LYS A 111 24.18 10.17 13.83
N ASP A 112 23.95 10.03 15.13
CA ASP A 112 24.38 8.85 15.88
C ASP A 112 23.58 7.62 15.46
N LEU A 113 22.30 7.81 15.15
CA LEU A 113 21.47 6.74 14.55
C LEU A 113 21.97 6.39 13.16
N TYR A 114 22.30 7.37 12.34
CA TYR A 114 22.87 7.15 11.01
C TYR A 114 24.18 6.36 11.08
N ASP A 115 25.08 6.77 11.98
CA ASP A 115 26.39 6.12 12.14
C ASP A 115 26.27 4.66 12.63
N ARG A 116 25.20 4.33 13.34
CA ARG A 116 24.89 2.94 13.75
C ARG A 116 24.22 2.13 12.62
N ALA A 117 23.45 2.77 11.77
CA ALA A 117 22.69 2.10 10.72
C ALA A 117 23.53 1.81 9.46
N TRP A 118 24.49 2.66 9.10
CA TRP A 118 25.21 2.51 7.83
C TRP A 118 26.10 1.26 7.74
N PRO A 119 26.71 0.71 8.81
CA PRO A 119 27.45 -0.56 8.70
C PRO A 119 26.56 -1.72 8.29
N ASP A 120 25.31 -1.79 8.79
CA ASP A 120 24.36 -2.79 8.38
C ASP A 120 23.93 -2.58 6.92
N ASN A 121 23.66 -1.35 6.52
CA ASN A 121 23.40 -1.02 5.11
C ASN A 121 24.54 -1.46 4.21
N MET A 122 25.78 -1.27 4.60
CA MET A 122 26.95 -1.68 3.83
C MET A 122 27.03 -3.20 3.67
N ASN A 123 26.62 -3.96 4.70
CA ASN A 123 26.64 -5.42 4.65
C ASN A 123 25.50 -6.01 3.80
N TYR A 124 24.33 -5.40 3.77
CA TYR A 124 23.15 -5.94 3.10
C TYR A 124 22.87 -5.33 1.73
N GLU A 125 23.18 -4.04 1.53
CA GLU A 125 22.80 -3.30 0.32
C GLU A 125 24.02 -2.80 -0.47
N GLY A 126 25.07 -2.36 0.23
CA GLY A 126 26.29 -1.82 -0.35
C GLY A 126 26.70 -0.49 0.27
N HIS A 127 27.78 0.11 -0.25
CA HIS A 127 28.35 1.33 0.30
C HIS A 127 27.34 2.49 0.27
N VAL A 128 27.38 3.36 1.29
CA VAL A 128 26.42 4.45 1.50
C VAL A 128 26.27 5.44 0.37
N THR A 129 27.25 5.53 -0.53
CA THR A 129 27.22 6.46 -1.68
C THR A 129 26.42 5.93 -2.87
N TYR A 130 26.25 4.62 -3.00
CA TYR A 130 25.56 4.02 -4.14
C TYR A 130 24.64 2.84 -3.78
N GLY A 131 24.71 2.29 -2.54
CA GLY A 131 23.83 1.19 -2.11
C GLY A 131 23.86 -0.04 -3.02
N GLY A 132 25.01 -0.40 -3.61
CA GLY A 132 25.13 -1.48 -4.57
C GLY A 132 24.58 -1.19 -5.98
N LEU A 133 24.07 0.03 -6.23
CA LEU A 133 23.45 0.42 -7.50
C LEU A 133 24.50 0.87 -8.51
N ALA A 134 24.28 0.57 -9.80
CA ALA A 134 25.09 1.11 -10.88
C ALA A 134 24.81 2.61 -11.10
N GLY A 135 25.78 3.34 -11.64
CA GLY A 135 25.65 4.78 -11.90
C GLY A 135 24.43 5.14 -12.74
N ARG A 136 24.10 4.33 -13.75
CA ARG A 136 22.88 4.51 -14.57
C ARG A 136 21.60 4.40 -13.78
N ASP A 137 21.56 3.56 -12.73
CA ASP A 137 20.39 3.39 -11.88
C ASP A 137 20.22 4.61 -10.96
N LEU A 138 21.33 5.15 -10.43
CA LEU A 138 21.33 6.39 -9.64
C LEU A 138 20.88 7.59 -10.47
N GLU A 139 21.33 7.69 -11.72
CA GLU A 139 20.89 8.74 -12.65
C GLU A 139 19.39 8.60 -12.96
N ALA A 140 18.90 7.38 -13.23
CA ALA A 140 17.50 7.12 -13.46
C ALA A 140 16.66 7.48 -12.22
N ILE A 141 17.14 7.19 -11.00
CA ILE A 141 16.48 7.59 -9.74
C ILE A 141 16.37 9.11 -9.64
N ALA A 142 17.45 9.84 -9.94
CA ALA A 142 17.44 11.30 -9.88
C ALA A 142 16.39 11.88 -10.83
N VAL A 143 16.34 11.43 -12.07
CA VAL A 143 15.33 11.84 -13.06
C VAL A 143 13.92 11.43 -12.60
N GLY A 144 13.76 10.19 -12.15
CA GLY A 144 12.48 9.63 -11.75
C GLY A 144 11.85 10.34 -10.55
N LEU A 145 12.64 10.78 -9.57
CA LEU A 145 12.16 11.56 -8.43
C LEU A 145 11.66 12.95 -8.86
N TYR A 146 12.33 13.59 -9.84
CA TYR A 146 11.84 14.85 -10.40
C TYR A 146 10.52 14.65 -11.16
N GLU A 147 10.45 13.68 -12.05
CA GLU A 147 9.25 13.40 -12.84
C GLU A 147 8.09 12.90 -11.97
N GLY A 148 8.35 12.03 -10.99
CA GLY A 148 7.37 11.48 -10.06
C GLY A 148 6.71 12.54 -9.17
N SER A 149 7.39 13.68 -8.95
CA SER A 149 6.87 14.81 -8.20
C SER A 149 6.15 15.86 -9.06
N GLU A 150 6.04 15.66 -10.37
CA GLU A 150 5.32 16.59 -11.26
C GLU A 150 3.80 16.47 -11.09
N TYR A 151 3.12 17.59 -10.86
CA TYR A 151 1.67 17.62 -10.68
C TYR A 151 0.89 17.02 -11.86
N ARG A 152 1.33 17.29 -13.09
CA ARG A 152 0.66 16.77 -14.31
C ARG A 152 0.75 15.25 -14.39
N TYR A 153 1.89 14.69 -14.02
CA TYR A 153 2.09 13.25 -13.96
C TYR A 153 1.14 12.64 -12.90
N LEU A 154 1.14 13.18 -11.69
CA LEU A 154 0.32 12.69 -10.58
C LEU A 154 -1.18 12.79 -10.89
N LYS A 155 -1.62 13.90 -11.51
CA LYS A 155 -3.01 14.06 -11.96
C LYS A 155 -3.43 12.96 -12.94
N GLY A 156 -2.60 12.66 -13.92
CA GLY A 156 -2.87 11.56 -14.86
C GLY A 156 -2.83 10.19 -14.17
N ARG A 157 -1.88 9.98 -13.28
CA ARG A 157 -1.69 8.75 -12.50
C ARG A 157 -2.89 8.45 -11.61
N ILE A 158 -3.30 9.43 -10.81
CA ILE A 158 -4.46 9.29 -9.90
C ILE A 158 -5.76 9.23 -10.70
N GLY A 159 -5.86 10.00 -11.78
CA GLY A 159 -7.01 9.99 -12.69
C GLY A 159 -7.27 8.60 -13.30
N GLN A 160 -6.25 7.80 -13.60
CA GLN A 160 -6.46 6.41 -14.05
C GLN A 160 -7.10 5.53 -12.97
N VAL A 161 -6.71 5.71 -11.71
CA VAL A 161 -7.29 4.95 -10.59
C VAL A 161 -8.75 5.36 -10.37
N GLN A 162 -9.02 6.66 -10.44
CA GLN A 162 -10.38 7.20 -10.35
C GLN A 162 -11.26 6.68 -11.49
N TYR A 163 -10.76 6.71 -12.72
CA TYR A 163 -11.47 6.19 -13.88
C TYR A 163 -11.87 4.72 -13.72
N LEU A 164 -10.94 3.86 -13.24
CA LEU A 164 -11.30 2.47 -12.96
C LEU A 164 -12.40 2.37 -11.88
N GLY A 165 -12.32 3.18 -10.83
CA GLY A 165 -13.37 3.23 -9.81
C GLY A 165 -14.73 3.59 -10.38
N GLU A 166 -14.79 4.64 -11.21
CA GLU A 166 -16.02 5.09 -11.90
C GLU A 166 -16.60 3.99 -12.81
N ARG A 167 -15.73 3.30 -13.57
CA ARG A 167 -16.16 2.18 -14.39
C ARG A 167 -16.73 1.02 -13.55
N LEU A 168 -16.14 0.72 -12.39
CA LEU A 168 -16.65 -0.32 -11.48
C LEU A 168 -18.00 0.07 -10.85
N ASP A 169 -18.24 1.37 -10.64
CA ASP A 169 -19.53 1.89 -10.17
C ASP A 169 -20.67 1.56 -11.11
N GLU A 170 -20.44 1.59 -12.42
CA GLU A 170 -21.43 1.26 -13.44
C GLU A 170 -21.91 -0.20 -13.33
N PHE A 171 -21.06 -1.09 -12.84
CA PHE A 171 -21.37 -2.51 -12.61
C PHE A 171 -21.82 -2.81 -11.17
N GLY A 172 -21.77 -1.83 -10.27
CA GLY A 172 -22.09 -2.00 -8.85
C GLY A 172 -21.06 -2.83 -8.06
N VAL A 173 -19.84 -2.99 -8.58
CA VAL A 173 -18.78 -3.78 -7.93
C VAL A 173 -18.36 -3.16 -6.60
N PRO A 174 -18.33 -3.94 -5.50
CA PRO A 174 -17.94 -3.41 -4.19
C PRO A 174 -16.43 -3.22 -4.08
N TYR A 175 -15.99 -1.99 -3.75
CA TYR A 175 -14.58 -1.67 -3.51
C TYR A 175 -14.42 -0.60 -2.42
N VAL A 176 -13.20 -0.40 -1.91
CA VAL A 176 -12.87 0.62 -0.90
C VAL A 176 -13.02 2.03 -1.48
N ARG A 177 -13.86 2.84 -0.87
CA ARG A 177 -14.16 4.23 -1.28
C ARG A 177 -13.68 5.26 -0.26
N PRO A 178 -13.22 6.44 -0.74
CA PRO A 178 -12.90 6.75 -2.13
C PRO A 178 -11.69 5.93 -2.60
N VAL A 179 -11.43 5.86 -3.91
CA VAL A 179 -10.23 5.21 -4.42
C VAL A 179 -8.96 5.91 -3.91
N GLY A 180 -7.93 5.11 -3.68
CA GLY A 180 -6.61 5.61 -3.29
C GLY A 180 -5.72 5.96 -4.49
N GLY A 181 -4.41 6.07 -4.26
CA GLY A 181 -3.45 6.50 -5.29
C GLY A 181 -2.91 5.40 -6.19
N ASN A 182 -2.80 4.17 -5.69
CA ASN A 182 -2.01 3.13 -6.35
C ASN A 182 -2.82 2.00 -7.01
N GLY A 183 -4.12 1.99 -6.84
CA GLY A 183 -5.01 0.97 -7.38
C GLY A 183 -6.39 1.01 -6.76
N VAL A 184 -7.28 0.13 -7.23
CA VAL A 184 -8.60 -0.09 -6.66
C VAL A 184 -8.59 -1.39 -5.86
N TYR A 185 -9.29 -1.41 -4.74
CA TYR A 185 -9.29 -2.52 -3.79
C TYR A 185 -10.71 -3.05 -3.65
N ILE A 186 -10.94 -4.21 -4.26
CA ILE A 186 -12.24 -4.88 -4.26
C ILE A 186 -12.48 -5.51 -2.89
N ASP A 187 -13.67 -5.34 -2.33
CA ASP A 187 -14.12 -6.02 -1.11
C ASP A 187 -14.60 -7.42 -1.47
N ALA A 188 -13.74 -8.41 -1.30
CA ALA A 188 -14.00 -9.77 -1.73
C ALA A 188 -15.13 -10.45 -0.93
N ARG A 189 -15.34 -10.05 0.34
CA ARG A 189 -16.47 -10.59 1.12
C ARG A 189 -17.82 -10.11 0.63
N LYS A 190 -17.90 -8.87 0.14
CA LYS A 190 -19.10 -8.36 -0.50
C LYS A 190 -19.24 -8.86 -1.94
N PHE A 191 -18.12 -9.18 -2.57
CA PHE A 191 -18.13 -9.74 -3.94
C PHE A 191 -18.61 -11.19 -3.97
N TYR A 192 -18.11 -12.03 -3.03
CA TYR A 192 -18.49 -13.43 -2.86
C TYR A 192 -18.98 -13.70 -1.42
N PRO A 193 -20.20 -13.24 -1.06
CA PRO A 193 -20.68 -13.30 0.32
C PRO A 193 -20.91 -14.72 0.86
N ASP A 194 -21.08 -15.69 -0.03
CA ASP A 194 -21.32 -17.10 0.32
C ASP A 194 -20.03 -17.89 0.59
N ILE A 195 -18.86 -17.29 0.34
CA ILE A 195 -17.56 -17.92 0.65
C ILE A 195 -17.10 -17.43 2.03
N GLU A 196 -16.96 -18.36 2.97
CA GLU A 196 -16.52 -18.06 4.33
C GLU A 196 -15.09 -17.52 4.35
N PRO A 197 -14.74 -16.65 5.32
CA PRO A 197 -13.38 -16.09 5.43
C PRO A 197 -12.27 -17.12 5.47
N GLY A 198 -12.51 -18.28 6.10
CA GLY A 198 -11.58 -19.39 6.17
C GLY A 198 -11.35 -20.12 4.86
N HIS A 199 -12.18 -19.84 3.85
CA HIS A 199 -12.06 -20.37 2.50
C HIS A 199 -11.60 -19.31 1.50
N PHE A 200 -11.07 -18.19 1.97
CA PHE A 200 -10.32 -17.19 1.23
C PHE A 200 -11.04 -16.59 0.00
N PRO A 201 -12.15 -15.85 0.17
CA PRO A 201 -12.91 -15.28 -0.95
C PRO A 201 -12.04 -14.38 -1.84
N GLY A 202 -11.04 -13.68 -1.29
CA GLY A 202 -10.10 -12.88 -2.07
C GLY A 202 -9.24 -13.69 -3.02
N LEU A 203 -8.78 -14.88 -2.62
CA LEU A 203 -8.04 -15.79 -3.50
C LEU A 203 -8.95 -16.39 -4.58
N CYS A 204 -10.19 -16.71 -4.23
CA CYS A 204 -11.17 -17.19 -5.20
C CYS A 204 -11.42 -16.14 -6.29
N LEU A 205 -11.64 -14.90 -5.90
CA LEU A 205 -11.81 -13.78 -6.85
C LEU A 205 -10.55 -13.57 -7.71
N ALA A 206 -9.36 -13.64 -7.13
CA ALA A 206 -8.12 -13.51 -7.88
C ALA A 206 -7.95 -14.60 -8.93
N ALA A 207 -8.31 -15.85 -8.60
CA ALA A 207 -8.27 -16.98 -9.52
C ALA A 207 -9.35 -16.86 -10.62
N ASP A 208 -10.58 -16.51 -10.28
CA ASP A 208 -11.67 -16.32 -11.23
C ASP A 208 -11.36 -15.23 -12.24
N LEU A 209 -10.82 -14.09 -11.78
CA LEU A 209 -10.46 -12.99 -12.66
C LEU A 209 -9.31 -13.35 -13.60
N TYR A 210 -8.34 -14.12 -13.10
CA TYR A 210 -7.24 -14.62 -13.93
C TYR A 210 -7.73 -15.62 -14.99
N MET A 211 -8.58 -16.54 -14.60
CA MET A 211 -9.16 -17.55 -15.53
C MET A 211 -10.04 -16.89 -16.59
N LYS A 212 -10.81 -15.87 -16.22
CA LYS A 212 -11.73 -15.18 -17.11
C LYS A 212 -11.04 -14.28 -18.13
N ALA A 213 -10.05 -13.51 -17.69
CA ALA A 213 -9.50 -12.42 -18.49
C ALA A 213 -7.97 -12.31 -18.47
N GLY A 214 -7.25 -13.26 -17.85
CA GLY A 214 -5.80 -13.21 -17.70
C GLY A 214 -5.29 -12.06 -16.80
N ILE A 215 -6.16 -11.47 -16.00
CA ILE A 215 -5.85 -10.34 -15.14
C ILE A 215 -5.29 -10.85 -13.81
N ARG A 216 -4.01 -10.55 -13.55
CA ARG A 216 -3.34 -10.90 -12.30
C ARG A 216 -3.51 -9.79 -11.27
N VAL A 217 -3.98 -10.18 -10.07
CA VAL A 217 -4.20 -9.28 -8.93
C VAL A 217 -3.51 -9.80 -7.68
N SER A 218 -3.54 -9.02 -6.61
CA SER A 218 -2.97 -9.42 -5.31
C SER A 218 -4.07 -9.45 -4.25
N GLU A 219 -4.20 -10.57 -3.58
CA GLU A 219 -5.00 -10.65 -2.35
C GLU A 219 -4.27 -9.91 -1.21
N LEU A 220 -5.01 -9.14 -0.43
CA LEU A 220 -4.59 -8.41 0.77
C LEU A 220 -5.69 -8.54 1.83
N GLY A 221 -5.98 -9.75 2.23
CA GLY A 221 -7.05 -10.07 3.17
C GLY A 221 -6.72 -11.29 4.01
N ALA A 222 -7.57 -12.31 3.99
CA ALA A 222 -7.46 -13.48 4.86
C ALA A 222 -6.14 -14.24 4.68
N SER A 223 -5.60 -14.35 3.46
CA SER A 223 -4.32 -15.00 3.21
C SER A 223 -3.13 -14.26 3.86
N ALA A 224 -3.17 -12.91 3.85
CA ALA A 224 -2.07 -12.08 4.32
C ALA A 224 -2.14 -11.75 5.82
N PHE A 225 -3.34 -11.64 6.39
CA PHE A 225 -3.54 -11.05 7.72
C PHE A 225 -4.21 -11.98 8.74
N SER A 226 -4.58 -13.20 8.37
CA SER A 226 -5.03 -14.18 9.34
C SER A 226 -3.87 -14.64 10.22
N TYR A 227 -4.14 -14.81 11.48
CA TYR A 227 -3.15 -15.31 12.45
C TYR A 227 -3.77 -16.35 13.36
N LYS A 228 -2.92 -17.15 13.95
CA LYS A 228 -3.28 -18.15 14.94
C LYS A 228 -2.85 -17.62 16.31
N ASP A 229 -3.78 -17.58 17.26
CA ASP A 229 -3.46 -17.19 18.64
C ASP A 229 -2.75 -18.30 19.42
N GLU A 230 -2.39 -18.00 20.68
CA GLU A 230 -1.72 -18.95 21.58
C GLU A 230 -2.58 -20.19 21.89
N GLN A 231 -3.90 -20.07 21.80
CA GLN A 231 -4.86 -21.15 21.99
C GLN A 231 -5.06 -22.00 20.73
N GLY A 232 -4.46 -21.59 19.62
CA GLY A 232 -4.57 -22.27 18.33
C GLY A 232 -5.80 -21.87 17.51
N VAL A 233 -6.56 -20.85 17.94
CA VAL A 233 -7.71 -20.31 17.21
C VAL A 233 -7.24 -19.41 16.08
N ILE A 234 -7.86 -19.55 14.90
CA ILE A 234 -7.53 -18.74 13.71
C ILE A 234 -8.44 -17.50 13.70
N HIS A 235 -7.81 -16.34 13.63
CA HIS A 235 -8.47 -15.04 13.50
C HIS A 235 -8.33 -14.53 12.08
N TYR A 236 -9.45 -14.17 11.47
CA TYR A 236 -9.51 -13.61 10.13
C TYR A 236 -9.71 -12.09 10.20
N PRO A 237 -9.10 -11.30 9.28
CA PRO A 237 -9.32 -9.87 9.24
C PRO A 237 -10.79 -9.55 8.93
N GLU A 238 -11.28 -8.40 9.39
CA GLU A 238 -12.65 -7.95 9.10
C GLU A 238 -12.88 -7.67 7.62
N ILE A 239 -11.82 -7.25 6.91
CA ILE A 239 -11.85 -6.87 5.51
C ILE A 239 -10.95 -7.83 4.72
N ASP A 240 -11.46 -8.36 3.62
CA ASP A 240 -10.71 -9.19 2.67
C ASP A 240 -10.64 -8.45 1.33
N LEU A 241 -9.45 -7.94 1.00
CA LEU A 241 -9.26 -7.05 -0.14
C LEU A 241 -8.52 -7.76 -1.29
N VAL A 242 -8.98 -7.51 -2.51
CA VAL A 242 -8.24 -7.85 -3.73
C VAL A 242 -7.79 -6.55 -4.40
N ARG A 243 -6.48 -6.36 -4.46
CA ARG A 243 -5.86 -5.17 -5.01
C ARG A 243 -5.67 -5.28 -6.52
N ILE A 244 -6.35 -4.42 -7.25
CA ILE A 244 -6.09 -4.12 -8.66
C ILE A 244 -5.01 -3.05 -8.73
N ALA A 245 -3.75 -3.47 -8.72
CA ALA A 245 -2.61 -2.53 -8.76
C ALA A 245 -2.44 -1.98 -10.18
N ILE A 246 -2.49 -0.66 -10.31
CA ILE A 246 -2.25 0.00 -11.59
C ILE A 246 -0.78 0.42 -11.66
N SER A 247 -0.01 -0.26 -12.50
CA SER A 247 1.41 0.05 -12.71
C SER A 247 1.58 1.40 -13.38
N ARG A 248 2.60 2.15 -12.92
CA ARG A 248 2.87 3.50 -13.42
C ARG A 248 3.36 3.45 -14.86
N ARG A 249 2.78 4.28 -15.74
CA ARG A 249 3.17 4.42 -17.16
C ARG A 249 3.10 3.12 -17.98
N VAL A 250 2.25 2.16 -17.59
CA VAL A 250 2.10 0.88 -18.29
C VAL A 250 0.76 0.77 -18.99
N TYR A 251 -0.32 1.17 -18.31
CA TYR A 251 -1.68 0.94 -18.77
C TYR A 251 -2.35 2.21 -19.29
N THR A 252 -3.32 2.03 -20.18
CA THR A 252 -4.22 3.07 -20.68
C THR A 252 -5.63 2.85 -20.12
N ASN A 253 -6.55 3.81 -20.36
CA ASN A 253 -7.94 3.67 -19.95
C ASN A 253 -8.61 2.44 -20.58
N SER A 254 -8.26 2.06 -21.81
CA SER A 254 -8.79 0.85 -22.44
C SER A 254 -8.45 -0.43 -21.68
N HIS A 255 -7.30 -0.49 -20.98
CA HIS A 255 -7.01 -1.61 -20.08
C HIS A 255 -7.89 -1.56 -18.82
N MET A 256 -8.24 -0.35 -18.35
CA MET A 256 -9.16 -0.20 -17.21
C MET A 256 -10.56 -0.64 -17.58
N ASP A 257 -11.01 -0.39 -18.82
CA ASP A 257 -12.30 -0.87 -19.34
C ASP A 257 -12.37 -2.39 -19.30
N VAL A 258 -11.34 -3.07 -19.83
CA VAL A 258 -11.27 -4.55 -19.80
C VAL A 258 -11.31 -5.09 -18.36
N ILE A 259 -10.64 -4.45 -17.42
CA ILE A 259 -10.65 -4.85 -16.01
C ILE A 259 -12.04 -4.68 -15.42
N ALA A 260 -12.68 -3.53 -15.66
CA ALA A 260 -14.01 -3.22 -15.13
C ALA A 260 -15.08 -4.15 -15.70
N GLU A 261 -15.04 -4.41 -17.00
CA GLU A 261 -15.96 -5.35 -17.67
C GLU A 261 -15.81 -6.77 -17.12
N ALA A 262 -14.58 -7.28 -17.00
CA ALA A 262 -14.33 -8.62 -16.47
C ALA A 262 -14.82 -8.77 -15.02
N LEU A 263 -14.55 -7.77 -14.16
CA LEU A 263 -15.05 -7.74 -12.78
C LEU A 263 -16.57 -7.60 -12.73
N GLY A 264 -17.14 -6.73 -13.56
CA GLY A 264 -18.58 -6.51 -13.66
C GLY A 264 -19.34 -7.78 -14.03
N GLU A 265 -18.87 -8.49 -15.06
CA GLU A 265 -19.47 -9.75 -15.47
C GLU A 265 -19.36 -10.85 -14.41
N LEU A 266 -18.21 -10.95 -13.72
CA LEU A 266 -18.04 -11.88 -12.59
C LEU A 266 -19.00 -11.56 -11.45
N TYR A 267 -19.11 -10.29 -11.08
CA TYR A 267 -19.98 -9.84 -10.01
C TYR A 267 -21.46 -10.07 -10.33
N GLN A 268 -21.90 -9.71 -11.54
CA GLN A 268 -23.28 -9.90 -11.98
C GLN A 268 -23.66 -11.37 -12.13
N SER A 269 -22.71 -12.26 -12.45
CA SER A 269 -22.97 -13.69 -12.50
C SER A 269 -23.31 -14.26 -11.10
N GLY A 270 -22.79 -13.64 -10.05
CA GLY A 270 -22.97 -14.08 -8.67
C GLY A 270 -22.48 -15.50 -8.38
N SER A 271 -21.75 -16.09 -9.33
CA SER A 271 -21.40 -17.51 -9.28
C SER A 271 -19.90 -17.73 -9.45
N PRO A 272 -19.15 -17.80 -8.32
CA PRO A 272 -17.74 -18.17 -8.36
C PRO A 272 -17.55 -19.60 -8.87
N ASN A 273 -16.41 -19.86 -9.52
CA ASN A 273 -16.04 -21.24 -9.92
C ASN A 273 -15.65 -22.11 -8.72
N PHE A 274 -15.41 -21.49 -7.58
CA PHE A 274 -14.94 -22.15 -6.37
C PHE A 274 -15.96 -22.08 -5.24
N LYS A 275 -16.02 -23.15 -4.42
CA LYS A 275 -16.64 -23.10 -3.09
C LYS A 275 -15.72 -22.44 -2.07
N GLY A 276 -14.42 -22.39 -2.38
CA GLY A 276 -13.37 -21.84 -1.55
C GLY A 276 -12.01 -22.33 -1.97
N MET A 277 -11.00 -21.93 -1.19
CA MET A 277 -9.65 -22.47 -1.21
C MET A 277 -9.36 -23.14 0.12
N ASP A 278 -8.78 -24.33 0.09
CA ASP A 278 -8.29 -25.01 1.30
C ASP A 278 -6.81 -24.71 1.49
N LYS A 279 -6.41 -24.39 2.72
CA LYS A 279 -5.04 -24.08 3.09
C LYS A 279 -4.46 -25.23 3.92
N SER A 280 -3.47 -25.91 3.38
CA SER A 280 -2.90 -27.12 4.00
C SER A 280 -1.87 -26.83 5.10
N ASP A 281 -1.32 -25.61 5.14
CA ASP A 281 -0.19 -25.27 5.99
C ASP A 281 -0.26 -23.82 6.52
N TRP A 282 0.42 -23.58 7.66
CA TRP A 282 0.51 -22.27 8.28
C TRP A 282 1.97 -21.99 8.67
N TYR A 283 2.60 -21.04 7.94
CA TYR A 283 3.99 -20.65 8.16
C TYR A 283 4.05 -19.19 8.66
N GLY A 284 3.92 -18.93 9.92
CA GLY A 284 4.22 -17.64 10.56
C GLY A 284 3.94 -16.36 9.75
N ALA A 285 4.75 -15.35 9.91
CA ALA A 285 4.56 -14.02 9.32
C ALA A 285 4.67 -13.95 7.78
N THR A 286 5.23 -14.97 7.12
CA THR A 286 5.39 -15.01 5.65
C THR A 286 4.37 -15.92 4.95
N THR A 287 3.36 -16.33 5.67
CA THR A 287 2.36 -17.30 5.25
C THR A 287 1.76 -17.03 3.87
N HIS A 288 1.41 -15.79 3.56
CA HIS A 288 0.83 -15.41 2.25
C HIS A 288 1.79 -15.56 1.06
N PHE A 289 3.10 -15.69 1.31
CA PHE A 289 4.10 -15.98 0.27
C PHE A 289 4.45 -17.45 0.14
N THR A 290 4.23 -18.25 1.20
CA THR A 290 4.78 -19.60 1.32
C THR A 290 3.71 -20.68 1.41
N SER A 291 2.46 -20.34 1.70
CA SER A 291 1.38 -21.31 1.80
C SER A 291 0.93 -21.85 0.45
N ASN A 292 0.51 -23.12 0.48
CA ASN A 292 -0.14 -23.78 -0.62
C ASN A 292 -1.66 -23.76 -0.44
N TYR A 293 -2.37 -23.50 -1.52
CA TYR A 293 -3.83 -23.45 -1.56
C TYR A 293 -4.34 -24.47 -2.58
N THR A 294 -5.33 -25.23 -2.18
CA THR A 294 -6.01 -26.21 -3.05
C THR A 294 -7.41 -25.70 -3.37
N PRO A 295 -7.77 -25.53 -4.66
CA PRO A 295 -9.08 -25.04 -5.02
C PRO A 295 -10.15 -26.10 -4.72
N MET A 296 -11.23 -25.65 -4.08
CA MET A 296 -12.46 -26.43 -3.84
C MET A 296 -13.46 -26.04 -4.95
N TRP A 297 -13.49 -26.78 -6.02
CA TRP A 297 -14.37 -26.52 -7.18
C TRP A 297 -15.86 -26.69 -6.84
N LYS A 298 -16.72 -25.91 -7.52
CA LYS A 298 -18.17 -26.13 -7.49
C LYS A 298 -18.61 -27.36 -8.22
#